data_4ce16353a2f27980f721aaae296a1f0e
#
_entry.id   4ce16353a2f27980f721aaae296a1f0e
#
_cell.length_a   1.000
_cell.length_b   1.000
_cell.length_c   1.000
_cell.angle_alpha   90.00
_cell.angle_beta   90.00
_cell.angle_gamma   90.00
#
_symmetry.space_group_name_H-M   'P 1'
#
loop_
_entity.id
_entity.type
_entity.pdbx_description
1 polymer ?
#
loop_
_entity_poly.entity_id
_entity_poly.type
_entity_poly.pdbx_seq_one_letter_code
_entity_poly.pdbx_strand_id
1 'polypeptide(L)'
;MVELLPSILSADFAHLADEVAAAERGGGTVIHVDVMDGHFVPNITLGPPVVKSLRKVTALPLDCHLMIENPNDYIAAFADAGANWVSVHYEACPHLHRSLELIAHHGMRPGVVLNPATRVDLILDILPMVHHVLIMSVNPGFGGQQFIGFSLEKIRRLAELRQELGLAFRIEVDGGVAHDTVAEIVQAGADLLVAGNAVFGAGHPERDARVLLAAAREAAKE
;
A
#
# COMPACT_ATOMS: atom_id res chain seq x y z
N MET A 1 0.82 -12.23 -10.50
CA MET A 1 0.24 -11.21 -11.43
C MET A 1 0.36 -9.85 -10.75
N VAL A 2 0.92 -8.84 -11.42
CA VAL A 2 1.09 -7.49 -10.88
C VAL A 2 -0.25 -6.76 -10.86
N GLU A 3 -0.54 -6.05 -9.77
CA GLU A 3 -1.76 -5.25 -9.55
C GLU A 3 -1.41 -3.80 -9.23
N LEU A 4 -2.28 -2.88 -9.67
CA LEU A 4 -2.16 -1.45 -9.41
C LEU A 4 -3.13 -1.06 -8.29
N LEU A 5 -2.59 -0.39 -7.28
CA LEU A 5 -3.29 0.15 -6.12
C LEU A 5 -3.26 1.70 -6.18
N PRO A 6 -4.25 2.33 -6.81
CA PRO A 6 -4.35 3.79 -6.82
C PRO A 6 -4.46 4.35 -5.39
N SER A 7 -3.47 5.15 -4.96
CA SER A 7 -3.52 5.86 -3.67
C SER A 7 -4.31 7.15 -3.80
N ILE A 8 -5.41 7.22 -3.09
CA ILE A 8 -6.28 8.41 -3.08
C ILE A 8 -5.66 9.63 -2.37
N LEU A 9 -4.49 9.49 -1.76
CA LEU A 9 -3.78 10.62 -1.18
C LEU A 9 -3.53 11.75 -2.18
N SER A 10 -3.37 11.39 -3.47
CA SER A 10 -3.14 12.36 -4.57
C SER A 10 -4.39 12.68 -5.38
N ALA A 11 -5.56 12.16 -5.01
CA ALA A 11 -6.82 12.42 -5.69
C ALA A 11 -7.44 13.76 -5.25
N ASP A 12 -8.38 14.28 -6.02
CA ASP A 12 -9.23 15.39 -5.59
C ASP A 12 -10.23 14.90 -4.53
N PHE A 13 -10.02 15.28 -3.27
CA PHE A 13 -10.87 14.87 -2.14
C PHE A 13 -12.30 15.36 -2.24
N ALA A 14 -12.56 16.45 -2.99
CA ALA A 14 -13.91 16.93 -3.24
C ALA A 14 -14.69 16.01 -4.21
N HIS A 15 -13.99 15.18 -5.00
CA HIS A 15 -14.57 14.34 -6.05
C HIS A 15 -14.12 12.87 -5.94
N LEU A 16 -13.81 12.37 -4.73
CA LEU A 16 -13.23 11.03 -4.51
C LEU A 16 -14.01 9.89 -5.18
N ALA A 17 -15.33 9.97 -5.24
CA ALA A 17 -16.13 8.92 -5.87
C ALA A 17 -15.85 8.81 -7.38
N ASP A 18 -15.73 9.95 -8.07
CA ASP A 18 -15.46 10.00 -9.51
C ASP A 18 -14.01 9.59 -9.80
N GLU A 19 -13.07 10.05 -8.97
CA GLU A 19 -11.66 9.73 -9.04
C GLU A 19 -11.42 8.21 -8.89
N VAL A 20 -12.03 7.60 -7.86
CA VAL A 20 -11.96 6.15 -7.63
C VAL A 20 -12.57 5.38 -8.79
N ALA A 21 -13.77 5.77 -9.27
CA ALA A 21 -14.41 5.11 -10.40
C ALA A 21 -13.56 5.21 -11.69
N ALA A 22 -12.89 6.33 -11.92
CA ALA A 22 -12.01 6.51 -13.07
C ALA A 22 -10.74 5.62 -12.95
N ALA A 23 -10.12 5.56 -11.77
CA ALA A 23 -8.96 4.70 -11.54
C ALA A 23 -9.32 3.20 -11.67
N GLU A 24 -10.51 2.79 -11.21
CA GLU A 24 -11.06 1.44 -11.39
C GLU A 24 -11.23 1.10 -12.88
N ARG A 25 -11.81 1.98 -13.69
CA ARG A 25 -11.89 1.80 -15.16
C ARG A 25 -10.52 1.73 -15.83
N GLY A 26 -9.52 2.39 -15.24
CA GLY A 26 -8.12 2.33 -15.66
C GLY A 26 -7.42 1.01 -15.34
N GLY A 27 -8.03 0.15 -14.52
CA GLY A 27 -7.52 -1.16 -14.16
C GLY A 27 -6.97 -1.25 -12.73
N GLY A 28 -7.21 -0.25 -11.89
CA GLY A 28 -6.99 -0.36 -10.43
C GLY A 28 -7.83 -1.50 -9.86
N THR A 29 -7.24 -2.34 -9.01
CA THR A 29 -7.89 -3.55 -8.44
C THR A 29 -8.11 -3.46 -6.93
N VAL A 30 -7.44 -2.55 -6.26
CA VAL A 30 -7.53 -2.25 -4.83
C VAL A 30 -7.38 -0.73 -4.70
N ILE A 31 -8.09 -0.11 -3.78
CA ILE A 31 -7.91 1.32 -3.49
C ILE A 31 -7.05 1.47 -2.24
N HIS A 32 -5.92 2.17 -2.38
CA HIS A 32 -5.00 2.43 -1.27
C HIS A 32 -5.35 3.74 -0.56
N VAL A 33 -5.38 3.68 0.78
CA VAL A 33 -5.81 4.77 1.66
C VAL A 33 -4.71 5.07 2.67
N ASP A 34 -3.97 6.15 2.46
CA ASP A 34 -2.90 6.61 3.34
C ASP A 34 -3.46 7.38 4.54
N VAL A 35 -3.39 6.78 5.72
CA VAL A 35 -3.90 7.32 6.98
C VAL A 35 -2.75 7.87 7.82
N MET A 36 -2.79 9.17 8.13
CA MET A 36 -1.73 9.88 8.83
C MET A 36 -2.30 10.70 10.00
N ASP A 37 -1.61 10.70 11.13
CA ASP A 37 -2.09 11.30 12.40
C ASP A 37 -1.35 12.59 12.83
N GLY A 38 -0.34 13.01 12.08
CA GLY A 38 0.49 14.16 12.44
C GLY A 38 1.51 13.89 13.56
N HIS A 39 1.64 12.63 14.01
CA HIS A 39 2.60 12.20 15.04
C HIS A 39 3.63 11.23 14.48
N PHE A 40 3.21 10.09 13.97
CA PHE A 40 4.12 9.15 13.31
C PHE A 40 4.75 9.76 12.05
N VAL A 41 3.97 10.57 11.31
CA VAL A 41 4.43 11.36 10.15
C VAL A 41 3.97 12.82 10.30
N PRO A 42 4.69 13.81 9.72
CA PRO A 42 4.36 15.23 9.88
C PRO A 42 3.24 15.70 8.94
N ASN A 43 2.16 14.93 8.84
CA ASN A 43 0.98 15.22 8.02
C ASN A 43 -0.26 14.58 8.63
N ILE A 44 -1.43 15.14 8.36
CA ILE A 44 -2.75 14.62 8.75
C ILE A 44 -3.56 14.43 7.48
N THR A 45 -4.16 13.24 7.29
CA THR A 45 -4.89 12.95 6.05
C THR A 45 -6.32 12.47 6.28
N LEU A 46 -6.52 11.17 6.27
CA LEU A 46 -7.81 10.50 6.20
C LEU A 46 -8.02 9.58 7.40
N GLY A 47 -9.26 9.15 7.61
CA GLY A 47 -9.58 8.23 8.69
C GLY A 47 -10.81 7.37 8.38
N PRO A 48 -11.33 6.58 9.37
CA PRO A 48 -12.45 5.67 9.18
C PRO A 48 -13.70 6.28 8.53
N PRO A 49 -14.08 7.55 8.77
CA PRO A 49 -15.24 8.16 8.09
C PRO A 49 -15.11 8.24 6.57
N VAL A 50 -13.89 8.47 6.06
CA VAL A 50 -13.62 8.51 4.62
C VAL A 50 -13.69 7.10 4.04
N VAL A 51 -13.08 6.10 4.69
CA VAL A 51 -13.17 4.67 4.32
C VAL A 51 -14.63 4.23 4.24
N LYS A 52 -15.45 4.58 5.23
CA LYS A 52 -16.89 4.29 5.26
C LYS A 52 -17.66 4.95 4.10
N SER A 53 -17.22 6.11 3.66
CA SER A 53 -17.83 6.80 2.51
C SER A 53 -17.41 6.15 1.20
N LEU A 54 -16.14 5.80 1.05
CA LEU A 54 -15.61 5.07 -0.11
C LEU A 54 -16.26 3.70 -0.27
N ARG A 55 -16.51 2.96 0.82
CA ARG A 55 -17.16 1.65 0.78
C ARG A 55 -18.54 1.68 0.12
N LYS A 56 -19.21 2.84 0.08
CA LYS A 56 -20.53 3.00 -0.57
C LYS A 56 -20.44 3.16 -2.08
N VAL A 57 -19.29 3.56 -2.60
CA VAL A 57 -19.11 3.97 -4.01
C VAL A 57 -18.23 3.04 -4.82
N THR A 58 -17.51 2.10 -4.17
CA THR A 58 -16.74 1.08 -4.88
C THR A 58 -16.92 -0.30 -4.26
N ALA A 59 -16.83 -1.36 -5.04
CA ALA A 59 -16.76 -2.74 -4.60
C ALA A 59 -15.33 -3.27 -4.45
N LEU A 60 -14.33 -2.51 -4.92
CA LEU A 60 -12.91 -2.89 -4.82
C LEU A 60 -12.47 -3.03 -3.36
N PRO A 61 -11.54 -3.91 -3.03
CA PRO A 61 -10.91 -3.91 -1.73
C PRO A 61 -10.35 -2.54 -1.37
N LEU A 62 -10.51 -2.15 -0.09
CA LEU A 62 -9.91 -0.95 0.48
C LEU A 62 -8.74 -1.41 1.35
N ASP A 63 -7.54 -0.97 0.99
CA ASP A 63 -6.30 -1.21 1.69
C ASP A 63 -5.93 0.05 2.48
N CYS A 64 -5.91 -0.05 3.81
CA CYS A 64 -5.65 1.08 4.70
C CYS A 64 -4.23 0.97 5.27
N HIS A 65 -3.35 1.85 4.83
CA HIS A 65 -1.99 2.00 5.30
C HIS A 65 -1.95 2.97 6.48
N LEU A 66 -1.70 2.45 7.69
CA LEU A 66 -1.77 3.23 8.93
C LEU A 66 -0.40 3.79 9.31
N MET A 67 -0.13 5.03 8.94
CA MET A 67 1.00 5.85 9.37
C MET A 67 0.62 6.64 10.63
N ILE A 68 0.33 5.91 11.71
CA ILE A 68 -0.15 6.47 12.99
C ILE A 68 0.55 5.82 14.18
N GLU A 69 0.67 6.52 15.32
CA GLU A 69 1.41 6.03 16.49
C GLU A 69 0.72 4.86 17.17
N ASN A 70 -0.50 4.75 17.38
CA ASN A 70 -1.17 3.67 18.11
C ASN A 70 -2.20 2.95 17.23
N PRO A 71 -1.78 2.21 16.18
CA PRO A 71 -2.71 1.65 15.21
C PRO A 71 -3.74 0.69 15.82
N ASN A 72 -3.39 -0.02 16.90
CA ASN A 72 -4.28 -0.97 17.56
C ASN A 72 -5.58 -0.34 18.07
N ASP A 73 -5.56 0.94 18.43
CA ASP A 73 -6.74 1.65 18.94
C ASP A 73 -7.79 1.91 17.84
N TYR A 74 -7.39 1.80 16.58
CA TYR A 74 -8.23 2.14 15.42
C TYR A 74 -8.60 0.95 14.54
N ILE A 75 -7.97 -0.23 14.71
CA ILE A 75 -8.22 -1.41 13.86
C ILE A 75 -9.71 -1.76 13.79
N ALA A 76 -10.41 -1.80 14.92
CA ALA A 76 -11.84 -2.07 14.95
C ALA A 76 -12.66 -1.03 14.15
N ALA A 77 -12.30 0.25 14.27
CA ALA A 77 -12.99 1.33 13.56
C ALA A 77 -12.78 1.25 12.04
N PHE A 78 -11.61 0.82 11.57
CA PHE A 78 -11.36 0.57 10.15
C PHE A 78 -12.12 -0.65 9.63
N ALA A 79 -12.23 -1.73 10.41
CA ALA A 79 -13.07 -2.88 10.08
C ALA A 79 -14.54 -2.49 9.94
N ASP A 80 -15.09 -1.76 10.90
CA ASP A 80 -16.46 -1.26 10.88
C ASP A 80 -16.73 -0.27 9.73
N ALA A 81 -15.70 0.44 9.29
CA ALA A 81 -15.75 1.31 8.12
C ALA A 81 -15.75 0.56 6.78
N GLY A 82 -15.38 -0.73 6.78
CA GLY A 82 -15.36 -1.59 5.59
C GLY A 82 -13.99 -1.70 4.92
N ALA A 83 -12.89 -1.48 5.65
CA ALA A 83 -11.55 -1.82 5.20
C ALA A 83 -11.44 -3.33 4.98
N ASN A 84 -10.73 -3.73 3.94
CA ASN A 84 -10.48 -5.14 3.62
C ASN A 84 -9.07 -5.57 4.03
N TRP A 85 -8.11 -4.69 3.88
CA TRP A 85 -6.72 -4.86 4.28
C TRP A 85 -6.32 -3.72 5.19
N VAL A 86 -5.45 -4.01 6.14
CA VAL A 86 -4.84 -3.00 7.01
C VAL A 86 -3.36 -3.34 7.16
N SER A 87 -2.52 -2.38 6.87
CA SER A 87 -1.08 -2.48 7.07
C SER A 87 -0.63 -1.50 8.17
N VAL A 88 0.25 -2.00 9.05
CA VAL A 88 0.79 -1.24 10.18
C VAL A 88 2.31 -1.22 10.12
N HIS A 89 2.91 -0.08 10.47
CA HIS A 89 4.35 0.06 10.52
C HIS A 89 4.98 -0.78 11.62
N TYR A 90 6.05 -1.50 11.29
CA TYR A 90 6.91 -2.19 12.25
C TYR A 90 7.35 -1.23 13.37
N GLU A 91 7.71 -0.02 12.98
CA GLU A 91 8.25 1.03 13.86
C GLU A 91 7.20 1.62 14.82
N ALA A 92 5.91 1.49 14.50
CA ALA A 92 4.81 1.96 15.34
C ALA A 92 4.24 0.85 16.26
N CYS A 93 4.71 -0.42 16.11
CA CYS A 93 4.11 -1.57 16.78
C CYS A 93 5.12 -2.33 17.66
N PRO A 94 5.34 -1.94 18.93
CA PRO A 94 6.23 -2.69 19.83
C PRO A 94 5.85 -4.17 19.99
N HIS A 95 4.58 -4.51 19.82
CA HIS A 95 4.03 -5.87 19.87
C HIS A 95 3.39 -6.23 18.53
N LEU A 96 4.18 -6.19 17.44
CA LEU A 96 3.70 -6.36 16.05
C LEU A 96 2.87 -7.64 15.86
N HIS A 97 3.30 -8.78 16.42
CA HIS A 97 2.54 -10.03 16.35
C HIS A 97 1.08 -9.84 16.82
N ARG A 98 0.89 -9.21 17.98
CA ARG A 98 -0.46 -8.91 18.51
C ARG A 98 -1.26 -7.99 17.59
N SER A 99 -0.62 -7.01 16.98
CA SER A 99 -1.28 -6.09 16.05
C SER A 99 -1.80 -6.82 14.80
N LEU A 100 -0.99 -7.73 14.24
CA LEU A 100 -1.39 -8.54 13.09
C LEU A 100 -2.52 -9.52 13.43
N GLU A 101 -2.46 -10.16 14.61
CA GLU A 101 -3.57 -10.99 15.09
C GLU A 101 -4.87 -10.18 15.26
N LEU A 102 -4.78 -8.96 15.80
CA LEU A 102 -5.94 -8.10 15.97
C LEU A 102 -6.58 -7.72 14.63
N ILE A 103 -5.77 -7.41 13.60
CA ILE A 103 -6.27 -7.15 12.24
C ILE A 103 -6.98 -8.38 11.69
N ALA A 104 -6.37 -9.56 11.80
CA ALA A 104 -6.96 -10.81 11.34
C ALA A 104 -8.24 -11.19 12.10
N HIS A 105 -8.28 -10.93 13.44
CA HIS A 105 -9.45 -11.17 14.28
C HIS A 105 -10.67 -10.35 13.83
N HIS A 106 -10.45 -9.14 13.32
CA HIS A 106 -11.50 -8.30 12.74
C HIS A 106 -11.84 -8.63 11.28
N GLY A 107 -11.34 -9.77 10.75
CA GLY A 107 -11.66 -10.25 9.40
C GLY A 107 -10.95 -9.52 8.26
N MET A 108 -9.99 -8.67 8.58
CA MET A 108 -9.17 -7.97 7.58
C MET A 108 -7.87 -8.73 7.30
N ARG A 109 -7.29 -8.49 6.13
CA ARG A 109 -5.98 -9.05 5.74
C ARG A 109 -4.86 -8.22 6.35
N PRO A 110 -3.98 -8.82 7.20
CA PRO A 110 -2.92 -8.09 7.87
C PRO A 110 -1.75 -7.81 6.93
N GLY A 111 -1.24 -6.58 6.96
CA GLY A 111 -0.01 -6.15 6.31
C GLY A 111 0.99 -5.60 7.32
N VAL A 112 2.28 -5.72 7.02
CA VAL A 112 3.36 -5.05 7.74
C VAL A 112 4.10 -4.10 6.83
N VAL A 113 4.42 -2.92 7.34
CA VAL A 113 5.11 -1.86 6.60
C VAL A 113 6.51 -1.66 7.16
N LEU A 114 7.48 -1.47 6.28
CA LEU A 114 8.86 -1.15 6.64
C LEU A 114 9.29 0.19 6.05
N ASN A 115 9.72 1.10 6.90
CA ASN A 115 10.34 2.36 6.49
C ASN A 115 11.65 2.13 5.69
N PRO A 116 12.14 3.11 4.92
CA PRO A 116 13.38 2.96 4.14
C PRO A 116 14.57 2.47 4.96
N ALA A 117 14.76 2.94 6.19
CA ALA A 117 15.87 2.56 7.05
C ALA A 117 15.71 1.22 7.78
N THR A 118 14.52 0.61 7.77
CA THR A 118 14.23 -0.63 8.51
C THR A 118 14.57 -1.86 7.68
N ARG A 119 15.33 -2.81 8.23
CA ARG A 119 15.75 -4.02 7.53
C ARG A 119 14.62 -5.05 7.44
N VAL A 120 14.55 -5.77 6.33
CA VAL A 120 13.60 -6.88 6.10
C VAL A 120 13.79 -8.01 7.13
N ASP A 121 15.01 -8.31 7.53
CA ASP A 121 15.31 -9.40 8.45
C ASP A 121 14.63 -9.25 9.83
N LEU A 122 14.18 -8.04 10.20
CA LEU A 122 13.48 -7.80 11.47
C LEU A 122 12.06 -8.39 11.54
N ILE A 123 11.52 -8.81 10.41
CA ILE A 123 10.13 -9.32 10.33
C ILE A 123 10.06 -10.80 9.92
N LEU A 124 11.18 -11.53 9.92
CA LEU A 124 11.23 -12.93 9.46
C LEU A 124 10.23 -13.82 10.19
N ASP A 125 10.13 -13.70 11.51
CA ASP A 125 9.27 -14.55 12.34
C ASP A 125 7.78 -14.32 12.11
N ILE A 126 7.39 -13.16 11.57
CA ILE A 126 5.98 -12.80 11.33
C ILE A 126 5.55 -12.93 9.87
N LEU A 127 6.45 -13.21 8.94
CA LEU A 127 6.12 -13.37 7.52
C LEU A 127 5.01 -14.42 7.25
N PRO A 128 4.92 -15.54 8.00
CA PRO A 128 3.81 -16.49 7.82
C PRO A 128 2.42 -15.95 8.17
N MET A 129 2.34 -14.84 8.90
CA MET A 129 1.09 -14.26 9.38
C MET A 129 0.53 -13.18 8.47
N VAL A 130 1.33 -12.63 7.57
CA VAL A 130 0.94 -11.47 6.77
C VAL A 130 0.38 -11.86 5.41
N HIS A 131 -0.58 -11.08 4.95
CA HIS A 131 -1.07 -11.14 3.58
C HIS A 131 -0.10 -10.43 2.63
N HIS A 132 0.49 -9.31 3.07
CA HIS A 132 1.44 -8.53 2.30
C HIS A 132 2.48 -7.85 3.20
N VAL A 133 3.63 -7.57 2.61
CA VAL A 133 4.68 -6.72 3.18
C VAL A 133 4.79 -5.48 2.31
N LEU A 134 4.54 -4.32 2.89
CA LEU A 134 4.66 -3.03 2.22
C LEU A 134 6.05 -2.43 2.45
N ILE A 135 6.79 -2.23 1.40
CA ILE A 135 8.08 -1.52 1.41
C ILE A 135 7.86 -0.05 1.07
N MET A 136 8.16 0.81 2.03
CA MET A 136 8.24 2.25 1.74
C MET A 136 9.49 2.53 0.91
N SER A 137 9.28 3.05 -0.27
CA SER A 137 10.34 3.49 -1.18
C SER A 137 10.50 5.02 -1.23
N VAL A 138 9.86 5.68 -0.29
CA VAL A 138 10.05 7.10 0.08
C VAL A 138 9.94 7.22 1.60
N ASN A 139 10.30 8.36 2.18
CA ASN A 139 9.96 8.62 3.59
C ASN A 139 8.46 8.87 3.70
N PRO A 140 7.72 8.16 4.60
CA PRO A 140 6.29 8.35 4.76
C PRO A 140 5.90 9.80 5.10
N GLY A 141 4.68 10.22 4.65
CA GLY A 141 4.11 11.52 5.04
C GLY A 141 3.63 12.39 3.88
N PHE A 142 4.20 12.29 2.69
CA PHE A 142 3.83 13.12 1.53
C PHE A 142 3.86 12.34 0.23
N GLY A 143 2.93 12.65 -0.67
CA GLY A 143 2.92 12.14 -2.04
C GLY A 143 3.94 12.85 -2.95
N GLY A 144 4.18 12.29 -4.15
CA GLY A 144 4.99 12.90 -5.20
C GLY A 144 6.51 12.93 -4.94
N GLN A 145 7.02 12.14 -4.00
CA GLN A 145 8.44 12.03 -3.70
C GLN A 145 9.20 11.16 -4.71
N GLN A 146 10.51 11.35 -4.80
CA GLN A 146 11.39 10.52 -5.63
C GLN A 146 11.63 9.15 -5.00
N PHE A 147 11.65 8.12 -5.84
CA PHE A 147 11.93 6.74 -5.46
C PHE A 147 13.33 6.59 -4.83
N ILE A 148 13.41 5.92 -3.70
CA ILE A 148 14.67 5.61 -3.02
C ILE A 148 15.22 4.29 -3.58
N GLY A 149 16.24 4.35 -4.44
CA GLY A 149 16.75 3.22 -5.21
C GLY A 149 17.19 1.99 -4.40
N PHE A 150 17.75 2.16 -3.18
CA PHE A 150 18.12 1.01 -2.35
C PHE A 150 16.93 0.18 -1.86
N SER A 151 15.69 0.67 -1.99
CA SER A 151 14.47 -0.10 -1.70
C SER A 151 14.32 -1.33 -2.62
N LEU A 152 14.91 -1.31 -3.81
CA LEU A 152 14.95 -2.46 -4.72
C LEU A 152 15.61 -3.69 -4.07
N GLU A 153 16.68 -3.50 -3.28
CA GLU A 153 17.34 -4.59 -2.58
C GLU A 153 16.43 -5.25 -1.53
N LYS A 154 15.58 -4.46 -0.86
CA LYS A 154 14.59 -4.97 0.09
C LYS A 154 13.52 -5.80 -0.61
N ILE A 155 13.05 -5.33 -1.77
CA ILE A 155 12.04 -6.04 -2.58
C ILE A 155 12.62 -7.38 -3.04
N ARG A 156 13.86 -7.41 -3.58
CA ARG A 156 14.56 -8.64 -3.97
C ARG A 156 14.72 -9.59 -2.78
N ARG A 157 15.16 -9.08 -1.62
CA ARG A 157 15.32 -9.90 -0.41
C ARG A 157 14.00 -10.53 0.06
N LEU A 158 12.88 -9.81 -0.02
CA LEU A 158 11.56 -10.37 0.28
C LEU A 158 11.13 -11.43 -0.72
N ALA A 159 11.41 -11.23 -2.00
CA ALA A 159 11.11 -12.22 -3.04
C ALA A 159 11.91 -13.52 -2.83
N GLU A 160 13.20 -13.42 -2.48
CA GLU A 160 14.05 -14.55 -2.11
C GLU A 160 13.49 -15.28 -0.88
N LEU A 161 13.22 -14.56 0.22
CA LEU A 161 12.68 -15.12 1.45
C LEU A 161 11.33 -15.82 1.23
N ARG A 162 10.45 -15.23 0.43
CA ARG A 162 9.17 -15.85 0.06
C ARG A 162 9.39 -17.20 -0.61
N GLN A 163 10.36 -17.29 -1.50
CA GLN A 163 10.70 -18.55 -2.19
C GLN A 163 11.40 -19.54 -1.24
N GLU A 164 12.43 -19.09 -0.50
CA GLU A 164 13.20 -19.91 0.44
C GLU A 164 12.32 -20.57 1.52
N LEU A 165 11.33 -19.81 2.03
CA LEU A 165 10.44 -20.25 3.10
C LEU A 165 9.13 -20.89 2.59
N GLY A 166 8.89 -20.91 1.28
CA GLY A 166 7.65 -21.43 0.69
C GLY A 166 6.39 -20.66 1.11
N LEU A 167 6.51 -19.35 1.34
CA LEU A 167 5.42 -18.50 1.80
C LEU A 167 4.67 -17.85 0.63
N ALA A 168 3.45 -17.37 0.88
CA ALA A 168 2.56 -16.82 -0.13
C ALA A 168 2.19 -15.34 0.08
N PHE A 169 2.90 -14.62 0.96
CA PHE A 169 2.67 -13.19 1.14
C PHE A 169 2.99 -12.41 -0.15
N ARG A 170 2.34 -11.28 -0.32
CA ARG A 170 2.56 -10.38 -1.46
C ARG A 170 3.53 -9.27 -1.08
N ILE A 171 4.29 -8.79 -2.06
CA ILE A 171 5.22 -7.68 -1.89
C ILE A 171 4.57 -6.43 -2.48
N GLU A 172 4.31 -5.47 -1.62
CA GLU A 172 3.72 -4.19 -1.95
C GLU A 172 4.79 -3.10 -1.88
N VAL A 173 4.70 -2.11 -2.77
CA VAL A 173 5.66 -1.00 -2.83
C VAL A 173 4.89 0.31 -2.90
N ASP A 174 5.20 1.23 -1.98
CA ASP A 174 4.63 2.56 -1.93
C ASP A 174 5.71 3.64 -1.91
N GLY A 175 5.57 4.58 -2.83
CA GLY A 175 6.42 5.75 -2.97
C GLY A 175 7.24 5.79 -4.25
N GLY A 176 7.02 6.82 -5.07
CA GLY A 176 7.75 7.04 -6.31
C GLY A 176 7.49 5.97 -7.39
N VAL A 177 6.40 5.23 -7.30
CA VAL A 177 5.96 4.31 -8.35
C VAL A 177 5.42 5.13 -9.53
N ALA A 178 6.16 5.13 -10.62
CA ALA A 178 5.88 5.92 -11.81
C ALA A 178 6.40 5.20 -13.08
N HIS A 179 6.22 5.79 -14.25
CA HIS A 179 6.61 5.17 -15.52
C HIS A 179 8.10 4.82 -15.63
N ASP A 180 8.94 5.64 -15.04
CA ASP A 180 10.40 5.50 -15.07
C ASP A 180 10.95 4.52 -14.02
N THR A 181 10.16 4.15 -13.01
CA THR A 181 10.58 3.26 -11.91
C THR A 181 9.87 1.92 -11.91
N VAL A 182 8.67 1.83 -12.50
CA VAL A 182 7.79 0.65 -12.39
C VAL A 182 8.44 -0.64 -12.89
N ALA A 183 9.24 -0.57 -13.95
CA ALA A 183 9.88 -1.76 -14.51
C ALA A 183 10.88 -2.39 -13.51
N GLU A 184 11.76 -1.59 -12.93
CA GLU A 184 12.74 -2.06 -11.95
C GLU A 184 12.06 -2.60 -10.68
N ILE A 185 10.97 -1.97 -10.24
CA ILE A 185 10.19 -2.39 -9.07
C ILE A 185 9.57 -3.78 -9.30
N VAL A 186 8.96 -3.98 -10.46
CA VAL A 186 8.34 -5.27 -10.84
C VAL A 186 9.40 -6.36 -11.00
N GLN A 187 10.49 -6.08 -11.69
CA GLN A 187 11.61 -7.01 -11.87
C GLN A 187 12.30 -7.37 -10.56
N ALA A 188 12.28 -6.49 -9.57
CA ALA A 188 12.76 -6.79 -8.22
C ALA A 188 11.83 -7.77 -7.45
N GLY A 189 10.59 -7.99 -7.91
CA GLY A 189 9.67 -8.97 -7.34
C GLY A 189 8.40 -8.41 -6.70
N ALA A 190 8.07 -7.14 -6.93
CA ALA A 190 6.84 -6.53 -6.43
C ALA A 190 5.59 -7.11 -7.12
N ASP A 191 4.55 -7.35 -6.32
CA ASP A 191 3.24 -7.84 -6.78
C ASP A 191 2.18 -6.72 -6.79
N LEU A 192 2.28 -5.76 -5.84
CA LEU A 192 1.32 -4.71 -5.56
C LEU A 192 2.03 -3.35 -5.69
N LEU A 193 1.49 -2.49 -6.54
CA LEU A 193 2.10 -1.20 -6.89
C LEU A 193 1.18 -0.06 -6.42
N VAL A 194 1.55 0.62 -5.36
CA VAL A 194 0.84 1.81 -4.88
C VAL A 194 1.28 3.02 -5.68
N ALA A 195 0.33 3.66 -6.36
CA ALA A 195 0.60 4.84 -7.18
C ALA A 195 -0.43 5.94 -6.93
N GLY A 196 0.02 7.04 -6.34
CA GLY A 196 -0.78 8.24 -6.13
C GLY A 196 -0.62 9.24 -7.27
N ASN A 197 0.46 10.00 -7.25
CA ASN A 197 0.70 11.08 -8.20
C ASN A 197 0.76 10.61 -9.67
N ALA A 198 1.28 9.42 -9.93
CA ALA A 198 1.35 8.86 -11.28
C ALA A 198 -0.04 8.51 -11.86
N VAL A 199 -1.07 8.37 -11.01
CA VAL A 199 -2.46 8.11 -11.41
C VAL A 199 -3.30 9.39 -11.40
N PHE A 200 -3.22 10.18 -10.33
CA PHE A 200 -4.14 11.31 -10.11
C PHE A 200 -3.54 12.68 -10.43
N GLY A 201 -2.21 12.79 -10.43
CA GLY A 201 -1.53 14.09 -10.50
C GLY A 201 -1.73 14.89 -11.79
N ALA A 202 -2.06 14.24 -12.91
CA ALA A 202 -2.33 14.90 -14.19
C ALA A 202 -3.83 15.12 -14.48
N GLY A 203 -4.73 14.72 -13.58
CA GLY A 203 -6.18 14.88 -13.75
C GLY A 203 -6.83 13.92 -14.78
N HIS A 204 -6.17 12.82 -15.11
CA HIS A 204 -6.67 11.81 -16.04
C HIS A 204 -6.55 10.39 -15.48
N PRO A 205 -7.12 10.08 -14.30
CA PRO A 205 -6.83 8.85 -13.55
C PRO A 205 -7.11 7.57 -14.32
N GLU A 206 -8.14 7.50 -15.15
CA GLU A 206 -8.43 6.32 -15.98
C GLU A 206 -7.32 6.04 -17.00
N ARG A 207 -6.86 7.06 -17.71
CA ARG A 207 -5.80 6.94 -18.71
C ARG A 207 -4.47 6.58 -18.03
N ASP A 208 -4.14 7.30 -16.97
CA ASP A 208 -2.82 7.22 -16.34
C ASP A 208 -2.66 5.90 -15.58
N ALA A 209 -3.72 5.41 -14.92
CA ALA A 209 -3.74 4.07 -14.33
C ALA A 209 -3.55 2.98 -15.40
N ARG A 210 -4.27 3.09 -16.54
CA ARG A 210 -4.16 2.10 -17.63
C ARG A 210 -2.75 2.05 -18.22
N VAL A 211 -2.14 3.19 -18.45
CA VAL A 211 -0.79 3.30 -19.04
C VAL A 211 0.26 2.75 -18.07
N LEU A 212 0.19 3.11 -16.78
CA LEU A 212 1.11 2.60 -15.75
C LEU A 212 0.99 1.09 -15.58
N LEU A 213 -0.24 0.56 -15.51
CA LEU A 213 -0.49 -0.88 -15.37
C LEU A 213 0.01 -1.66 -16.60
N ALA A 214 -0.12 -1.08 -17.81
CA ALA A 214 0.41 -1.71 -19.02
C ALA A 214 1.94 -1.82 -18.97
N ALA A 215 2.64 -0.78 -18.54
CA ALA A 215 4.09 -0.80 -18.35
C ALA A 215 4.52 -1.83 -17.29
N ALA A 216 3.81 -1.90 -16.15
CA ALA A 216 4.05 -2.89 -15.11
C ALA A 216 3.90 -4.34 -15.61
N ARG A 217 2.85 -4.61 -16.40
CA ARG A 217 2.60 -5.95 -16.96
C ARG A 217 3.58 -6.35 -18.04
N GLU A 218 4.14 -5.38 -18.77
CA GLU A 218 5.20 -5.65 -19.76
C GLU A 218 6.49 -6.08 -19.03
N ALA A 219 6.90 -5.31 -18.01
CA ALA A 219 8.06 -5.63 -17.19
C ALA A 219 7.98 -7.00 -16.48
N ALA A 220 6.78 -7.47 -16.16
CA ALA A 220 6.55 -8.78 -15.53
C ALA A 220 6.73 -9.98 -16.48
N LYS A 221 6.91 -9.77 -17.79
CA LYS A 221 7.14 -10.85 -18.78
C LYS A 221 8.63 -11.10 -19.04
N GLU A 222 9.46 -10.16 -18.67
CA GLU A 222 10.92 -10.22 -18.82
C GLU A 222 11.58 -10.95 -17.64
#